data_b14040ae9141371263d747a076b30aac
#
_entry.id   b14040ae9141371263d747a076b30aac
#
_cell.length_a   1.000
_cell.length_b   1.000
_cell.length_c   1.000
_cell.angle_alpha   90.00
_cell.angle_beta   90.00
_cell.angle_gamma   90.00
#
_symmetry.space_group_name_H-M   'P 1'
#
loop_
_entity.id
_entity.type
_entity.pdbx_description
1 polymer ?
#
loop_
_entity_poly.entity_id
_entity_poly.type
_entity_poly.pdbx_seq_one_letter_code
_entity_poly.pdbx_strand_id
1 'polypeptide(L)'
;MFLSLFSYENLVHANPNNPNNYKVLSSNNKNLSIANVEYYLKEGDEFIENGDFEKAKDSYLDARKLAKQLASFYSDLNESFKGVDARIPKEMQRKGKETLQILAETNDRLVSLYLKIEKPEVAVPLLIETIRIMSPNSPEGREAYKRLIQLGFVETRYKG
;
A
#
# COMPACT_ATOMS: atom_id res chain seq x y z
N MET A 1 18.45 -51.52 -9.86
CA MET A 1 19.46 -50.46 -9.80
C MET A 1 18.86 -49.26 -10.53
N PHE A 2 18.10 -48.39 -9.78
CA PHE A 2 17.43 -47.22 -10.34
C PHE A 2 18.32 -46.02 -10.07
N LEU A 3 18.88 -45.42 -11.13
CA LEU A 3 19.56 -44.13 -11.08
C LEU A 3 18.49 -43.05 -11.12
N SER A 4 18.28 -42.36 -9.99
CA SER A 4 17.51 -41.13 -9.94
C SER A 4 18.35 -39.98 -10.52
N LEU A 5 17.94 -39.47 -11.68
CA LEU A 5 18.44 -38.24 -12.26
C LEU A 5 17.89 -37.08 -11.41
N PHE A 6 18.73 -36.52 -10.55
CA PHE A 6 18.49 -35.23 -9.96
C PHE A 6 18.62 -34.15 -11.05
N SER A 7 17.52 -33.59 -11.48
CA SER A 7 17.49 -32.35 -12.29
C SER A 7 18.02 -31.23 -11.42
N TYR A 8 19.21 -30.77 -11.69
CA TYR A 8 19.71 -29.49 -11.17
C TYR A 8 18.86 -28.38 -11.83
N GLU A 9 17.91 -27.81 -11.09
CA GLU A 9 17.25 -26.58 -11.46
C GLU A 9 18.32 -25.50 -11.59
N ASN A 10 18.36 -24.86 -12.77
CA ASN A 10 19.24 -23.74 -13.07
C ASN A 10 18.94 -22.58 -12.11
N LEU A 11 19.69 -22.47 -11.03
CA LEU A 11 19.82 -21.24 -10.28
C LEU A 11 20.42 -20.21 -11.24
N VAL A 12 19.58 -19.31 -11.75
CA VAL A 12 20.02 -18.14 -12.50
C VAL A 12 20.89 -17.30 -11.56
N HIS A 13 22.21 -17.51 -11.66
CA HIS A 13 23.16 -16.70 -10.93
C HIS A 13 23.10 -15.29 -11.50
N ALA A 14 22.53 -14.37 -10.72
CA ALA A 14 22.58 -12.95 -11.03
C ALA A 14 24.06 -12.57 -11.27
N ASN A 15 24.37 -12.00 -12.44
CA ASN A 15 25.72 -11.54 -12.72
C ASN A 15 26.10 -10.45 -11.70
N PRO A 16 27.05 -10.69 -10.79
CA PRO A 16 27.40 -9.75 -9.71
C PRO A 16 27.97 -8.41 -10.24
N ASN A 17 28.31 -8.35 -11.51
CA ASN A 17 28.89 -7.16 -12.13
C ASN A 17 27.86 -6.25 -12.82
N ASN A 18 26.56 -6.59 -12.80
CA ASN A 18 25.53 -5.72 -13.34
C ASN A 18 24.85 -4.95 -12.20
N PRO A 19 25.13 -3.63 -12.02
CA PRO A 19 24.58 -2.83 -10.94
C PRO A 19 23.03 -2.72 -10.99
N ASN A 20 22.41 -3.01 -12.14
CA ASN A 20 20.96 -2.99 -12.28
C ASN A 20 20.27 -4.18 -11.59
N ASN A 21 20.97 -5.29 -11.35
CA ASN A 21 20.43 -6.45 -10.65
C ASN A 21 20.12 -6.17 -9.16
N TYR A 22 20.71 -5.12 -8.60
CA TYR A 22 20.54 -4.74 -7.19
C TYR A 22 19.62 -3.52 -7.00
N LYS A 23 19.07 -2.94 -8.07
CA LYS A 23 18.14 -1.82 -7.97
C LYS A 23 16.75 -2.31 -7.59
N VAL A 24 16.38 -2.16 -6.32
CA VAL A 24 15.08 -2.61 -5.75
C VAL A 24 13.88 -1.97 -6.43
N LEU A 25 14.05 -0.73 -6.96
CA LEU A 25 13.00 0.03 -7.63
C LEU A 25 13.08 -0.07 -9.17
N SER A 26 13.94 -0.94 -9.71
CA SER A 26 14.00 -1.15 -11.16
C SER A 26 12.77 -1.93 -11.65
N SER A 27 12.40 -1.74 -12.92
CA SER A 27 11.25 -2.40 -13.56
C SER A 27 11.26 -3.93 -13.47
N ASN A 28 12.43 -4.53 -13.23
CA ASN A 28 12.60 -5.97 -13.14
C ASN A 28 12.43 -6.52 -11.70
N ASN A 29 12.42 -5.66 -10.67
CA ASN A 29 12.23 -6.05 -9.28
C ASN A 29 11.02 -5.33 -8.70
N LYS A 30 9.85 -5.91 -8.91
CA LYS A 30 8.55 -5.31 -8.57
C LYS A 30 8.26 -5.30 -7.05
N ASN A 31 9.05 -5.97 -6.24
CA ASN A 31 8.65 -6.33 -4.88
C ASN A 31 8.58 -5.16 -3.89
N LEU A 32 9.33 -4.06 -4.11
CA LEU A 32 9.37 -2.93 -3.18
C LEU A 32 9.24 -1.59 -3.94
N SER A 33 8.06 -1.33 -4.51
CA SER A 33 7.80 -0.11 -5.29
C SER A 33 6.34 0.30 -5.26
N ILE A 34 6.07 1.58 -5.49
CA ILE A 34 4.70 2.11 -5.68
C ILE A 34 4.03 1.40 -6.87
N ALA A 35 4.75 1.17 -7.96
CA ALA A 35 4.22 0.45 -9.12
C ALA A 35 3.70 -0.96 -8.78
N ASN A 36 4.29 -1.63 -7.78
CA ASN A 36 3.78 -2.91 -7.32
C ASN A 36 2.55 -2.77 -6.42
N VAL A 37 2.42 -1.68 -5.68
CA VAL A 37 1.17 -1.36 -4.96
C VAL A 37 0.05 -1.15 -5.96
N GLU A 38 0.28 -0.36 -7.02
CA GLU A 38 -0.67 -0.11 -8.11
C GLU A 38 -1.06 -1.39 -8.85
N TYR A 39 -0.11 -2.30 -9.05
CA TYR A 39 -0.37 -3.62 -9.63
C TYR A 39 -1.39 -4.41 -8.80
N TYR A 40 -1.19 -4.51 -7.47
CA TYR A 40 -2.14 -5.19 -6.59
C TYR A 40 -3.50 -4.49 -6.53
N LEU A 41 -3.54 -3.15 -6.59
CA LEU A 41 -4.80 -2.42 -6.65
C LEU A 41 -5.58 -2.77 -7.92
N LYS A 42 -4.91 -2.75 -9.07
CA LYS A 42 -5.52 -3.10 -10.35
C LYS A 42 -6.00 -4.56 -10.36
N GLU A 43 -5.19 -5.49 -9.88
CA GLU A 43 -5.58 -6.89 -9.74
C GLU A 43 -6.82 -7.06 -8.86
N GLY A 44 -6.89 -6.34 -7.73
CA GLY A 44 -8.06 -6.31 -6.87
C GLY A 44 -9.30 -5.74 -7.56
N ASP A 45 -9.14 -4.64 -8.33
CA ASP A 45 -10.22 -4.05 -9.10
C ASP A 45 -10.77 -5.04 -10.15
N GLU A 46 -9.90 -5.79 -10.84
CA GLU A 46 -10.28 -6.85 -11.78
C GLU A 46 -11.06 -8.00 -11.11
N PHE A 47 -10.67 -8.39 -9.89
CA PHE A 47 -11.43 -9.37 -9.10
C PHE A 47 -12.80 -8.85 -8.66
N ILE A 48 -12.93 -7.56 -8.33
CA ILE A 48 -14.23 -6.93 -8.04
C ILE A 48 -15.17 -7.01 -9.24
N GLU A 49 -14.67 -6.72 -10.44
CA GLU A 49 -15.45 -6.80 -11.69
C GLU A 49 -15.93 -8.22 -11.97
N ASN A 50 -15.13 -9.23 -11.62
CA ASN A 50 -15.47 -10.65 -11.78
C ASN A 50 -16.32 -11.21 -10.61
N GLY A 51 -16.61 -10.41 -9.57
CA GLY A 51 -17.38 -10.83 -8.40
C GLY A 51 -16.60 -11.70 -7.40
N ASP A 52 -15.29 -11.83 -7.56
CA ASP A 52 -14.41 -12.60 -6.66
C ASP A 52 -13.91 -11.73 -5.50
N PHE A 53 -14.80 -11.46 -4.54
CA PHE A 53 -14.52 -10.52 -3.43
C PHE A 53 -13.43 -11.01 -2.47
N GLU A 54 -13.22 -12.31 -2.34
CA GLU A 54 -12.14 -12.83 -1.48
C GLU A 54 -10.77 -12.56 -2.11
N LYS A 55 -10.59 -12.82 -3.40
CA LYS A 55 -9.32 -12.50 -4.08
C LYS A 55 -9.09 -10.99 -4.17
N ALA A 56 -10.13 -10.20 -4.41
CA ALA A 56 -10.03 -8.75 -4.37
C ALA A 56 -9.53 -8.25 -3.00
N LYS A 57 -10.09 -8.79 -1.93
CA LYS A 57 -9.64 -8.49 -0.57
C LYS A 57 -8.16 -8.81 -0.37
N ASP A 58 -7.72 -9.98 -0.79
CA ASP A 58 -6.34 -10.42 -0.62
C ASP A 58 -5.37 -9.51 -1.40
N SER A 59 -5.67 -9.17 -2.66
CA SER A 59 -4.88 -8.24 -3.47
C SER A 59 -4.82 -6.85 -2.83
N TYR A 60 -5.93 -6.30 -2.33
CA TYR A 60 -5.93 -5.01 -1.63
C TYR A 60 -5.17 -5.04 -0.31
N LEU A 61 -5.20 -6.16 0.42
CA LEU A 61 -4.41 -6.32 1.66
C LEU A 61 -2.91 -6.39 1.37
N ASP A 62 -2.50 -7.02 0.27
CA ASP A 62 -1.10 -7.03 -0.18
C ASP A 62 -0.65 -5.63 -0.62
N ALA A 63 -1.48 -4.91 -1.39
CA ALA A 63 -1.26 -3.50 -1.72
C ALA A 63 -1.05 -2.66 -0.44
N ARG A 64 -1.94 -2.79 0.53
CA ARG A 64 -1.89 -2.05 1.80
C ARG A 64 -0.65 -2.38 2.62
N LYS A 65 -0.29 -3.65 2.72
CA LYS A 65 0.92 -4.10 3.41
C LYS A 65 2.17 -3.48 2.81
N LEU A 66 2.30 -3.52 1.50
CA LEU A 66 3.44 -2.96 0.78
C LEU A 66 3.49 -1.43 0.91
N ALA A 67 2.38 -0.73 0.76
CA ALA A 67 2.30 0.72 0.92
C ALA A 67 2.71 1.16 2.33
N LYS A 68 2.26 0.45 3.38
CA LYS A 68 2.68 0.72 4.77
C LYS A 68 4.18 0.51 4.97
N GLN A 69 4.74 -0.54 4.40
CA GLN A 69 6.17 -0.83 4.48
C GLN A 69 7.00 0.28 3.81
N LEU A 70 6.62 0.70 2.61
CA LEU A 70 7.28 1.80 1.89
C LEU A 70 7.18 3.12 2.67
N ALA A 71 6.01 3.45 3.21
CA ALA A 71 5.82 4.66 4.02
C ALA A 71 6.73 4.68 5.24
N SER A 72 6.87 3.53 5.95
CA SER A 72 7.81 3.39 7.07
C SER A 72 9.25 3.64 6.63
N PHE A 73 9.69 3.00 5.56
CA PHE A 73 11.08 3.15 5.07
C PHE A 73 11.41 4.58 4.69
N TYR A 74 10.50 5.29 4.02
CA TYR A 74 10.72 6.70 3.68
C TYR A 74 10.72 7.60 4.92
N SER A 75 9.88 7.31 5.93
CA SER A 75 9.89 8.01 7.21
C SER A 75 11.20 7.81 7.95
N ASP A 76 11.68 6.58 8.07
CA ASP A 76 12.90 6.22 8.78
C ASP A 76 14.14 6.88 8.13
N LEU A 77 14.22 6.87 6.79
CA LEU A 77 15.29 7.55 6.05
C LEU A 77 15.21 9.07 6.21
N ASN A 78 14.02 9.65 6.18
CA ASN A 78 13.82 11.08 6.42
C ASN A 78 14.37 11.50 7.79
N GLU A 79 14.01 10.78 8.84
CA GLU A 79 14.47 11.08 10.19
C GLU A 79 15.98 10.84 10.37
N SER A 80 16.53 9.78 9.78
CA SER A 80 17.96 9.43 9.88
C SER A 80 18.89 10.50 9.30
N PHE A 81 18.44 11.22 8.26
CA PHE A 81 19.25 12.25 7.59
C PHE A 81 18.87 13.68 7.97
N LYS A 82 17.96 13.87 8.89
CA LYS A 82 17.54 15.18 9.37
C LYS A 82 18.72 15.91 10.05
N GLY A 83 19.06 17.08 9.51
CA GLY A 83 20.21 17.87 9.98
C GLY A 83 21.57 17.43 9.45
N VAL A 84 21.65 16.35 8.64
CA VAL A 84 22.88 15.86 7.99
C VAL A 84 22.97 16.33 6.55
N ASP A 85 21.98 16.04 5.74
CA ASP A 85 21.89 16.47 4.33
C ASP A 85 20.42 16.74 3.96
N ALA A 86 20.07 18.00 3.77
CA ALA A 86 18.70 18.44 3.53
C ALA A 86 18.07 17.89 2.22
N ARG A 87 18.88 17.40 1.27
CA ARG A 87 18.38 16.86 0.00
C ARG A 87 17.68 15.51 0.19
N ILE A 88 18.24 14.67 1.09
CA ILE A 88 17.71 13.33 1.35
C ILE A 88 16.33 13.40 2.03
N PRO A 89 16.14 14.13 3.15
CA PRO A 89 14.81 14.33 3.73
C PRO A 89 13.79 14.88 2.75
N LYS A 90 14.17 15.84 1.91
CA LYS A 90 13.25 16.41 0.90
C LYS A 90 12.75 15.36 -0.11
N GLU A 91 13.66 14.49 -0.58
CA GLU A 91 13.29 13.37 -1.45
C GLU A 91 12.39 12.37 -0.73
N MET A 92 12.75 11.98 0.50
CA MET A 92 12.00 11.02 1.30
C MET A 92 10.61 11.52 1.67
N GLN A 93 10.46 12.81 2.00
CA GLN A 93 9.16 13.43 2.25
C GLN A 93 8.24 13.37 1.02
N ARG A 94 8.79 13.64 -0.18
CA ARG A 94 7.99 13.55 -1.42
C ARG A 94 7.52 12.12 -1.67
N LYS A 95 8.43 11.14 -1.61
CA LYS A 95 8.10 9.72 -1.79
C LYS A 95 7.17 9.19 -0.70
N GLY A 96 7.38 9.61 0.54
CA GLY A 96 6.50 9.27 1.65
C GLY A 96 5.08 9.80 1.46
N LYS A 97 4.94 11.06 1.02
CA LYS A 97 3.62 11.63 0.72
C LYS A 97 2.89 10.88 -0.41
N GLU A 98 3.59 10.55 -1.49
CA GLU A 98 3.08 9.75 -2.60
C GLU A 98 2.59 8.37 -2.11
N THR A 99 3.38 7.73 -1.23
CA THR A 99 3.04 6.43 -0.65
C THR A 99 1.84 6.52 0.31
N LEU A 100 1.73 7.57 1.12
CA LEU A 100 0.56 7.76 1.98
C LEU A 100 -0.71 8.03 1.18
N GLN A 101 -0.61 8.71 0.04
CA GLN A 101 -1.74 8.91 -0.87
C GLN A 101 -2.27 7.58 -1.39
N ILE A 102 -1.38 6.70 -1.91
CA ILE A 102 -1.80 5.40 -2.43
C ILE A 102 -2.28 4.45 -1.31
N LEU A 103 -1.77 4.61 -0.08
CA LEU A 103 -2.29 3.89 1.09
C LEU A 103 -3.73 4.33 1.42
N ALA A 104 -4.03 5.63 1.34
CA ALA A 104 -5.39 6.13 1.54
C ALA A 104 -6.36 5.60 0.46
N GLU A 105 -5.92 5.56 -0.80
CA GLU A 105 -6.68 4.97 -1.91
C GLU A 105 -6.92 3.47 -1.70
N THR A 106 -5.92 2.75 -1.21
CA THR A 106 -6.04 1.33 -0.88
C THR A 106 -7.05 1.09 0.23
N ASN A 107 -7.01 1.92 1.29
CA ASN A 107 -7.98 1.87 2.37
C ASN A 107 -9.41 2.15 1.86
N ASP A 108 -9.58 3.08 0.94
CA ASP A 108 -10.89 3.39 0.35
C ASP A 108 -11.50 2.20 -0.41
N ARG A 109 -10.68 1.48 -1.20
CA ARG A 109 -11.11 0.25 -1.89
C ARG A 109 -11.51 -0.84 -0.90
N LEU A 110 -10.72 -1.04 0.16
CA LEU A 110 -11.04 -2.00 1.22
C LEU A 110 -12.31 -1.62 1.96
N VAL A 111 -12.49 -0.34 2.30
CA VAL A 111 -13.74 0.17 2.92
C VAL A 111 -14.94 -0.15 2.02
N SER A 112 -14.83 0.18 0.73
CA SER A 112 -15.91 -0.07 -0.23
C SER A 112 -16.24 -1.56 -0.37
N LEU A 113 -15.21 -2.41 -0.38
CA LEU A 113 -15.37 -3.86 -0.40
C LEU A 113 -16.06 -4.39 0.87
N TYR A 114 -15.57 -3.97 2.06
CA TYR A 114 -16.16 -4.42 3.33
C TYR A 114 -17.61 -3.99 3.49
N LEU A 115 -17.97 -2.80 3.04
CA LEU A 115 -19.38 -2.36 3.02
C LEU A 115 -20.21 -3.21 2.05
N LYS A 116 -19.66 -3.55 0.88
CA LYS A 116 -20.33 -4.38 -0.11
C LYS A 116 -20.59 -5.81 0.39
N ILE A 117 -19.70 -6.37 1.20
CA ILE A 117 -19.85 -7.71 1.79
C ILE A 117 -20.46 -7.68 3.20
N GLU A 118 -21.12 -6.58 3.56
CA GLU A 118 -21.86 -6.37 4.82
C GLU A 118 -21.01 -6.56 6.10
N LYS A 119 -19.77 -6.09 6.09
CA LYS A 119 -18.83 -6.08 7.22
C LYS A 119 -18.38 -4.65 7.59
N PRO A 120 -19.31 -3.74 7.93
CA PRO A 120 -18.99 -2.33 8.17
C PRO A 120 -18.03 -2.13 9.36
N GLU A 121 -18.04 -3.00 10.35
CA GLU A 121 -17.14 -2.94 11.51
C GLU A 121 -15.66 -3.02 11.11
N VAL A 122 -15.34 -3.73 10.03
CA VAL A 122 -13.97 -3.84 9.51
C VAL A 122 -13.54 -2.58 8.77
N ALA A 123 -14.47 -1.81 8.23
CA ALA A 123 -14.20 -0.55 7.54
C ALA A 123 -13.79 0.58 8.50
N VAL A 124 -14.29 0.57 9.74
CA VAL A 124 -14.04 1.65 10.72
C VAL A 124 -12.56 1.92 10.97
N PRO A 125 -11.70 0.93 11.30
CA PRO A 125 -10.27 1.19 11.51
C PRO A 125 -9.55 1.70 10.26
N LEU A 126 -9.97 1.34 9.07
CA LEU A 126 -9.39 1.84 7.80
C LEU A 126 -9.73 3.31 7.59
N LEU A 127 -10.96 3.73 7.88
CA LEU A 127 -11.38 5.13 7.84
C LEU A 127 -10.60 5.98 8.85
N ILE A 128 -10.44 5.49 10.08
CA ILE A 128 -9.65 6.17 11.12
C ILE A 128 -8.19 6.30 10.69
N GLU A 129 -7.60 5.25 10.10
CA GLU A 129 -6.24 5.32 9.57
C GLU A 129 -6.11 6.37 8.46
N THR A 130 -7.06 6.43 7.53
CA THR A 130 -7.07 7.44 6.45
C THR A 130 -7.10 8.85 7.00
N ILE A 131 -7.95 9.14 8.00
CA ILE A 131 -7.98 10.45 8.67
C ILE A 131 -6.62 10.79 9.29
N ARG A 132 -5.97 9.81 9.92
CA ARG A 132 -4.71 10.01 10.61
C ARG A 132 -3.55 10.29 9.65
N ILE A 133 -3.46 9.57 8.52
CA ILE A 133 -2.35 9.70 7.57
C ILE A 133 -2.51 10.88 6.62
N MET A 134 -3.75 11.24 6.25
CA MET A 134 -4.04 12.30 5.30
C MET A 134 -4.38 13.64 5.96
N SER A 135 -4.57 13.70 7.28
CA SER A 135 -5.11 14.82 8.03
C SER A 135 -6.65 14.97 7.89
N PRO A 136 -7.34 15.35 8.98
CA PRO A 136 -8.79 15.60 8.94
C PRO A 136 -9.22 16.71 7.94
N ASN A 137 -8.31 17.62 7.62
CA ASN A 137 -8.58 18.75 6.71
C ASN A 137 -8.38 18.41 5.23
N SER A 138 -7.77 17.28 4.90
CA SER A 138 -7.64 16.84 3.51
C SER A 138 -8.99 16.38 2.93
N PRO A 139 -9.13 16.34 1.59
CA PRO A 139 -10.32 15.78 0.97
C PRO A 139 -10.60 14.34 1.42
N GLU A 140 -9.55 13.51 1.46
CA GLU A 140 -9.61 12.09 1.85
C GLU A 140 -9.99 11.94 3.35
N GLY A 141 -9.39 12.74 4.23
CA GLY A 141 -9.70 12.72 5.65
C GLY A 141 -11.14 13.16 5.94
N ARG A 142 -11.63 14.21 5.26
CA ARG A 142 -13.03 14.64 5.38
C ARG A 142 -14.01 13.59 4.89
N GLU A 143 -13.74 12.95 3.76
CA GLU A 143 -14.61 11.88 3.22
C GLU A 143 -14.60 10.66 4.15
N ALA A 144 -13.45 10.25 4.66
CA ALA A 144 -13.35 9.17 5.62
C ALA A 144 -14.14 9.48 6.91
N TYR A 145 -14.06 10.70 7.42
CA TYR A 145 -14.84 11.11 8.59
C TYR A 145 -16.35 11.12 8.32
N LYS A 146 -16.78 11.59 7.17
CA LYS A 146 -18.19 11.56 6.74
C LYS A 146 -18.72 10.12 6.69
N ARG A 147 -17.93 9.16 6.20
CA ARG A 147 -18.30 7.74 6.21
C ARG A 147 -18.44 7.18 7.63
N LEU A 148 -17.60 7.61 8.60
CA LEU A 148 -17.76 7.23 10.01
C LEU A 148 -19.11 7.71 10.59
N ILE A 149 -19.56 8.91 10.21
CA ILE A 149 -20.90 9.39 10.56
C ILE A 149 -21.98 8.52 9.93
N GLN A 150 -21.86 8.19 8.64
CA GLN A 150 -22.84 7.35 7.93
C GLN A 150 -22.95 5.96 8.54
N LEU A 151 -21.83 5.42 9.06
CA LEU A 151 -21.79 4.14 9.77
C LEU A 151 -22.30 4.22 11.21
N GLY A 152 -22.65 5.41 11.70
CA GLY A 152 -23.10 5.60 13.08
C GLY A 152 -21.99 5.44 14.12
N PHE A 153 -20.72 5.44 13.70
CA PHE A 153 -19.58 5.32 14.61
C PHE A 153 -19.28 6.63 15.35
N VAL A 154 -19.57 7.78 14.71
CA VAL A 154 -19.49 9.13 15.29
C VAL A 154 -20.74 9.92 14.95
N GLU A 155 -21.14 10.85 15.83
CA GLU A 155 -22.34 11.65 15.66
C GLU A 155 -22.04 13.12 15.32
N THR A 156 -20.92 13.63 15.82
CA THR A 156 -20.55 15.05 15.67
C THR A 156 -20.06 15.36 14.25
N ARG A 157 -20.71 16.30 13.60
CA ARG A 157 -20.28 16.76 12.26
C ARG A 157 -19.03 17.62 12.36
N TYR A 158 -18.04 17.30 11.55
CA TYR A 158 -16.85 18.12 11.37
C TYR A 158 -17.17 19.33 10.50
N LYS A 159 -16.75 20.52 10.94
CA LYS A 159 -17.03 21.81 10.28
C LYS A 159 -15.78 22.48 9.69
N GLY A 160 -14.67 21.69 9.55
CA GLY A 160 -13.41 22.19 8.99
C GLY A 160 -13.44 22.49 7.52
#